data_8f635044303654941b0ecb72229873e6
#
_entry.id   8f635044303654941b0ecb72229873e6
#
_cell.length_a   1.000
_cell.length_b   1.000
_cell.length_c   1.000
_cell.angle_alpha   90.00
_cell.angle_beta   90.00
_cell.angle_gamma   90.00
#
_symmetry.space_group_name_H-M   'P 1'
#
loop_
_entity.id
_entity.type
_entity.pdbx_description
1 polymer ?
#
loop_
_entity_poly.entity_id
_entity_poly.type
_entity_poly.pdbx_seq_one_letter_code
_entity_poly.pdbx_strand_id
1 'polypeptide(L)'
;MRRTKPPVGWEHVKNCFPVPNELLEFDLPGGAIAVYVYLLRHADRRTGQCHPSTATIAKKLHYCRNTVATYVRLLEDRGLIVTENTKIITKRGIKKNGNLLYTLIPMHEVTQAYYDRQFAKADLAAAQQKAKAKAEKLGIQFIPAGDGQSA
;
A
#
# COMPACT_ATOMS: atom_id res chain seq x y z
N MET A 1 -17.49 -21.09 24.47
CA MET A 1 -16.17 -20.38 24.37
C MET A 1 -16.05 -19.40 25.51
N ARG A 2 -15.15 -19.64 26.45
CA ARG A 2 -14.86 -18.67 27.52
C ARG A 2 -14.10 -17.51 26.94
N ARG A 3 -14.70 -16.32 26.91
CA ARG A 3 -13.97 -15.07 26.61
C ARG A 3 -12.93 -14.88 27.70
N THR A 4 -11.67 -15.14 27.41
CA THR A 4 -10.56 -14.80 28.30
C THR A 4 -10.55 -13.27 28.45
N LYS A 5 -10.56 -12.79 29.70
CA LYS A 5 -10.36 -11.36 29.97
C LYS A 5 -9.04 -10.91 29.33
N PRO A 6 -9.01 -9.75 28.66
CA PRO A 6 -7.76 -9.21 28.16
C PRO A 6 -6.78 -9.02 29.33
N PRO A 7 -5.46 -9.12 29.07
CA PRO A 7 -4.46 -8.92 30.11
C PRO A 7 -4.62 -7.54 30.75
N VAL A 8 -4.37 -7.47 32.04
CA VAL A 8 -4.45 -6.24 32.84
C VAL A 8 -3.64 -5.12 32.19
N GLY A 9 -4.29 -3.98 31.95
CA GLY A 9 -3.68 -2.82 31.28
C GLY A 9 -4.33 -2.42 29.94
N TRP A 10 -5.00 -3.32 29.23
CA TRP A 10 -5.69 -3.00 27.98
C TRP A 10 -7.08 -2.41 28.20
N GLU A 11 -7.65 -2.60 29.37
CA GLU A 11 -8.98 -2.11 29.75
C GLU A 11 -9.06 -0.57 29.79
N HIS A 12 -7.91 0.10 29.90
CA HIS A 12 -7.81 1.55 29.99
C HIS A 12 -7.32 2.25 28.71
N VAL A 13 -7.10 1.50 27.60
CA VAL A 13 -6.71 2.08 26.33
C VAL A 13 -7.93 2.77 25.70
N LYS A 14 -8.09 4.05 26.05
CA LYS A 14 -9.08 4.92 25.44
C LYS A 14 -8.48 5.55 24.19
N ASN A 15 -9.35 5.91 23.24
CA ASN A 15 -8.94 6.65 22.03
C ASN A 15 -7.97 5.86 21.12
N CYS A 16 -8.25 4.58 20.91
CA CYS A 16 -7.55 3.72 19.97
C CYS A 16 -8.38 3.51 18.70
N PHE A 17 -7.73 3.08 17.63
CA PHE A 17 -8.37 2.66 16.39
C PHE A 17 -7.77 1.34 15.91
N PRO A 18 -8.56 0.48 15.26
CA PRO A 18 -8.06 -0.81 14.78
C PRO A 18 -7.15 -0.61 13.57
N VAL A 19 -6.05 -1.36 13.55
CA VAL A 19 -5.17 -1.50 12.38
C VAL A 19 -5.27 -2.94 11.90
N PRO A 20 -5.49 -3.20 10.61
CA PRO A 20 -5.57 -4.56 10.07
C PRO A 20 -4.25 -5.30 10.26
N ASN A 21 -4.31 -6.55 10.71
CA ASN A 21 -3.12 -7.38 10.91
C ASN A 21 -2.42 -7.70 9.59
N GLU A 22 -3.19 -7.85 8.52
CA GLU A 22 -2.73 -8.15 7.16
C GLU A 22 -1.77 -7.09 6.63
N LEU A 23 -1.82 -5.87 7.16
CA LEU A 23 -0.92 -4.79 6.77
C LEU A 23 0.56 -5.16 6.93
N LEU A 24 0.88 -6.00 7.91
CA LEU A 24 2.25 -6.44 8.16
C LEU A 24 2.74 -7.53 7.20
N GLU A 25 1.81 -8.14 6.44
CA GLU A 25 2.10 -9.23 5.50
C GLU A 25 2.44 -8.75 4.09
N PHE A 26 2.22 -7.47 3.80
CA PHE A 26 2.42 -6.91 2.46
C PHE A 26 3.87 -6.51 2.14
N ASP A 27 4.83 -6.87 2.98
CA ASP A 27 6.25 -6.55 2.79
C ASP A 27 6.47 -5.04 2.56
N LEU A 28 5.94 -4.24 3.48
CA LEU A 28 6.05 -2.78 3.45
C LEU A 28 7.16 -2.30 4.39
N PRO A 29 7.94 -1.29 4.00
CA PRO A 29 8.86 -0.64 4.91
C PRO A 29 8.09 0.07 6.03
N GLY A 30 8.66 0.10 7.25
CA GLY A 30 8.01 0.69 8.42
C GLY A 30 7.51 2.12 8.23
N GLY A 31 8.21 2.92 7.41
CA GLY A 31 7.77 4.27 7.06
C GLY A 31 6.48 4.30 6.23
N ALA A 32 6.31 3.36 5.30
CA ALA A 32 5.06 3.24 4.53
C ALA A 32 3.90 2.79 5.43
N ILE A 33 4.16 1.85 6.35
CA ILE A 33 3.19 1.43 7.36
C ILE A 33 2.77 2.63 8.22
N ALA A 34 3.72 3.45 8.68
CA ALA A 34 3.42 4.63 9.47
C ALA A 34 2.55 5.65 8.71
N VAL A 35 2.83 5.88 7.42
CA VAL A 35 2.00 6.73 6.56
C VAL A 35 0.60 6.16 6.41
N TYR A 36 0.46 4.87 6.15
CA TYR A 36 -0.85 4.22 6.03
C TYR A 36 -1.67 4.31 7.32
N VAL A 37 -1.06 4.02 8.46
CA VAL A 37 -1.70 4.12 9.79
C VAL A 37 -2.13 5.56 10.08
N TYR A 38 -1.33 6.55 9.69
CA TYR A 38 -1.69 7.96 9.80
C TYR A 38 -2.93 8.29 8.95
N LEU A 39 -2.98 7.84 7.69
CA LEU A 39 -4.12 8.05 6.81
C LEU A 39 -5.37 7.33 7.36
N LEU A 40 -5.23 6.09 7.81
CA LEU A 40 -6.30 5.28 8.39
C LEU A 40 -6.94 5.96 9.60
N ARG A 41 -6.13 6.57 10.46
CA ARG A 41 -6.62 7.35 11.61
C ARG A 41 -7.47 8.55 11.20
N HIS A 42 -7.11 9.22 10.09
CA HIS A 42 -7.76 10.45 9.63
C HIS A 42 -8.86 10.21 8.60
N ALA A 43 -8.98 8.99 8.09
CA ALA A 43 -10.00 8.64 7.12
C ALA A 43 -11.40 8.64 7.75
N ASP A 44 -12.36 9.15 6.99
CA ASP A 44 -13.78 8.99 7.33
C ASP A 44 -14.14 7.50 7.26
N ARG A 45 -14.71 6.98 8.33
CA ARG A 45 -15.06 5.53 8.43
C ARG A 45 -16.10 5.07 7.42
N ARG A 46 -16.90 5.99 6.90
CA ARG A 46 -17.94 5.68 5.93
C ARG A 46 -17.42 5.69 4.51
N THR A 47 -16.56 6.63 4.17
CA THR A 47 -16.06 6.83 2.79
C THR A 47 -14.66 6.27 2.59
N GLY A 48 -13.90 6.00 3.66
CA GLY A 48 -12.50 5.63 3.58
C GLY A 48 -11.58 6.76 3.10
N GLN A 49 -12.06 8.00 3.08
CA GLN A 49 -11.36 9.13 2.47
C GLN A 49 -10.78 10.10 3.49
N CYS A 50 -9.63 10.66 3.16
CA CYS A 50 -9.01 11.76 3.90
C CYS A 50 -8.18 12.63 2.95
N HIS A 51 -7.88 13.86 3.35
CA HIS A 51 -7.14 14.82 2.51
C HIS A 51 -6.08 15.62 3.29
N PRO A 52 -5.25 14.98 4.11
CA PRO A 52 -4.16 15.67 4.77
C PRO A 52 -3.13 16.17 3.75
N SER A 53 -2.50 17.30 4.02
CA SER A 53 -1.40 17.77 3.18
C SER A 53 -0.15 16.88 3.40
N THR A 54 0.64 16.67 2.34
CA THR A 54 1.94 15.98 2.46
C THR A 54 2.85 16.61 3.51
N ALA A 55 2.79 17.96 3.65
CA ALA A 55 3.53 18.66 4.69
C ALA A 55 3.07 18.30 6.10
N THR A 56 1.77 18.15 6.31
CA THR A 56 1.20 17.73 7.60
C THR A 56 1.63 16.32 7.98
N ILE A 57 1.56 15.38 7.04
CA ILE A 57 2.01 14.00 7.23
C ILE A 57 3.51 13.98 7.57
N ALA A 58 4.32 14.69 6.77
CA ALA A 58 5.77 14.78 6.96
C ALA A 58 6.13 15.30 8.36
N LYS A 59 5.49 16.39 8.79
CA LYS A 59 5.69 16.98 10.11
C LYS A 59 5.32 16.02 11.25
N LYS A 60 4.20 15.32 11.10
CA LYS A 60 3.69 14.42 12.15
C LYS A 60 4.51 13.14 12.29
N LEU A 61 5.03 12.63 11.19
CA LEU A 61 5.81 11.39 11.17
C LEU A 61 7.33 11.63 11.17
N HIS A 62 7.76 12.88 11.25
CA HIS A 62 9.18 13.27 11.23
C HIS A 62 9.95 12.80 9.98
N TYR A 63 9.27 12.80 8.83
CA TYR A 63 9.86 12.53 7.52
C TYR A 63 9.97 13.81 6.68
N CYS A 64 10.83 13.78 5.66
CA CYS A 64 10.79 14.82 4.63
C CYS A 64 9.62 14.59 3.65
N ARG A 65 9.18 15.63 2.94
CA ARG A 65 8.05 15.57 2.00
C ARG A 65 8.29 14.56 0.88
N ASN A 66 9.52 14.46 0.38
CA ASN A 66 9.88 13.53 -0.68
C ASN A 66 9.77 12.08 -0.21
N THR A 67 10.19 11.79 1.01
CA THR A 67 10.04 10.46 1.62
C THR A 67 8.57 10.08 1.76
N VAL A 68 7.72 11.00 2.22
CA VAL A 68 6.27 10.76 2.30
C VAL A 68 5.69 10.51 0.91
N ALA A 69 6.08 11.28 -0.10
CA ALA A 69 5.62 11.07 -1.48
C ALA A 69 6.05 9.70 -2.02
N THR A 70 7.25 9.24 -1.71
CA THR A 70 7.74 7.90 -2.08
C THR A 70 6.91 6.81 -1.40
N TYR A 71 6.61 6.94 -0.12
CA TYR A 71 5.76 5.97 0.59
C TYR A 71 4.32 5.97 0.10
N VAL A 72 3.77 7.12 -0.25
CA VAL A 72 2.43 7.23 -0.85
C VAL A 72 2.39 6.45 -2.18
N ARG A 73 3.36 6.65 -3.07
CA ARG A 73 3.46 5.90 -4.33
C ARG A 73 3.58 4.40 -4.09
N LEU A 74 4.39 3.99 -3.12
CA LEU A 74 4.53 2.58 -2.75
C LEU A 74 3.20 1.98 -2.27
N LEU A 75 2.43 2.71 -1.47
CA LEU A 75 1.11 2.27 -1.01
C LEU A 75 0.10 2.18 -2.16
N GLU A 76 0.17 3.10 -3.14
CA GLU A 76 -0.62 3.03 -4.38
C GLU A 76 -0.25 1.80 -5.22
N ASP A 77 1.05 1.57 -5.44
CA ASP A 77 1.56 0.42 -6.21
C ASP A 77 1.13 -0.92 -5.59
N ARG A 78 1.01 -0.96 -4.27
CA ARG A 78 0.50 -2.14 -3.55
C ARG A 78 -1.03 -2.23 -3.53
N GLY A 79 -1.73 -1.18 -4.00
CA GLY A 79 -3.19 -1.14 -4.06
C GLY A 79 -3.87 -0.88 -2.72
N LEU A 80 -3.15 -0.35 -1.74
CA LEU A 80 -3.69 -0.02 -0.41
C LEU A 80 -4.46 1.29 -0.39
N ILE A 81 -4.05 2.23 -1.23
CA ILE A 81 -4.67 3.55 -1.37
C ILE A 81 -4.80 3.94 -2.83
N VAL A 82 -5.71 4.85 -3.10
CA VAL A 82 -5.82 5.59 -4.37
C VAL A 82 -5.69 7.06 -4.05
N THR A 83 -4.95 7.81 -4.86
CA THR A 83 -4.81 9.26 -4.70
C THR A 83 -5.43 10.01 -5.86
N GLU A 84 -6.10 11.12 -5.56
CA GLU A 84 -6.69 12.01 -6.54
C GLU A 84 -6.26 13.46 -6.28
N ASN A 85 -5.95 14.19 -7.35
CA ASN A 85 -5.65 15.60 -7.25
C ASN A 85 -6.92 16.40 -7.02
N THR A 86 -6.97 17.18 -5.95
CA THR A 86 -8.06 18.12 -5.71
C THR A 86 -7.72 19.52 -6.19
N LYS A 87 -8.75 20.26 -6.59
CA LYS A 87 -8.65 21.69 -6.94
C LYS A 87 -9.51 22.48 -5.99
N ILE A 88 -8.96 23.56 -5.48
CA ILE A 88 -9.68 24.53 -4.65
C ILE A 88 -9.88 25.82 -5.41
N ILE A 89 -11.05 26.41 -5.25
CA ILE A 89 -11.33 27.75 -5.77
C ILE A 89 -11.19 28.73 -4.59
N THR A 90 -10.28 29.65 -4.71
CA THR A 90 -10.09 30.70 -3.69
C THR A 90 -11.26 31.68 -3.69
N LYS A 91 -11.43 32.44 -2.60
CA LYS A 91 -12.46 33.51 -2.50
C LYS A 91 -12.40 34.52 -3.66
N ARG A 92 -11.26 34.62 -4.33
CA ARG A 92 -11.06 35.49 -5.52
C ARG A 92 -11.35 34.77 -6.86
N GLY A 93 -11.93 33.56 -6.84
CA GLY A 93 -12.26 32.79 -8.05
C GLY A 93 -11.05 32.09 -8.71
N ILE A 94 -9.86 32.16 -8.10
CA ILE A 94 -8.65 31.55 -8.67
C ILE A 94 -8.63 30.06 -8.32
N LYS A 95 -8.49 29.21 -9.34
CA LYS A 95 -8.29 27.75 -9.15
C LYS A 95 -6.84 27.48 -8.75
N LYS A 96 -6.65 26.80 -7.63
CA LYS A 96 -5.34 26.31 -7.15
C LYS A 96 -5.41 24.80 -6.92
N ASN A 97 -4.24 24.15 -7.00
CA ASN A 97 -4.14 22.74 -6.60
C ASN A 97 -4.39 22.65 -5.10
N GLY A 98 -5.30 21.76 -4.71
CA GLY A 98 -5.57 21.42 -3.32
C GLY A 98 -4.63 20.32 -2.81
N ASN A 99 -4.94 19.79 -1.63
CA ASN A 99 -4.26 18.61 -1.12
C ASN A 99 -4.69 17.37 -1.93
N LEU A 100 -3.88 16.32 -1.90
CA LEU A 100 -4.31 15.03 -2.42
C LEU A 100 -5.48 14.50 -1.61
N LEU A 101 -6.46 13.93 -2.29
CA LEU A 101 -7.50 13.10 -1.69
C LEU A 101 -6.97 11.67 -1.67
N TYR A 102 -6.91 11.08 -0.50
CA TYR A 102 -6.51 9.69 -0.30
C TYR A 102 -7.76 8.88 -0.04
N THR A 103 -7.96 7.83 -0.83
CA THR A 103 -9.02 6.85 -0.61
C THR A 103 -8.37 5.53 -0.20
N LEU A 104 -8.67 5.05 1.00
CA LEU A 104 -8.20 3.76 1.49
C LEU A 104 -9.06 2.65 0.92
N ILE A 105 -8.41 1.65 0.33
CA ILE A 105 -9.10 0.48 -0.22
C ILE A 105 -9.43 -0.49 0.91
N PRO A 106 -10.63 -1.09 0.92
CA PRO A 106 -10.99 -2.08 1.91
C PRO A 106 -9.99 -3.24 1.96
N MET A 107 -9.55 -3.63 3.16
CA MET A 107 -8.45 -4.58 3.33
C MET A 107 -8.72 -5.94 2.67
N HIS A 108 -9.96 -6.41 2.65
CA HIS A 108 -10.32 -7.68 2.00
C HIS A 108 -10.06 -7.66 0.48
N GLU A 109 -10.29 -6.52 -0.19
CA GLU A 109 -9.99 -6.36 -1.62
C GLU A 109 -8.49 -6.35 -1.88
N VAL A 110 -7.73 -5.63 -1.03
CA VAL A 110 -6.26 -5.56 -1.12
C VAL A 110 -5.65 -6.93 -0.91
N THR A 111 -6.12 -7.66 0.09
CA THR A 111 -5.64 -9.00 0.44
C THR A 111 -5.89 -9.98 -0.71
N GLN A 112 -7.08 -9.97 -1.28
CA GLN A 112 -7.41 -10.80 -2.43
C GLN A 112 -6.48 -10.51 -3.62
N ALA A 113 -6.35 -9.25 -3.99
CA ALA A 113 -5.48 -8.83 -5.09
C ALA A 113 -3.99 -9.16 -4.84
N TYR A 114 -3.55 -9.10 -3.58
CA TYR A 114 -2.19 -9.49 -3.19
C TYR A 114 -1.94 -10.97 -3.43
N TYR A 115 -2.82 -11.83 -2.94
CA TYR A 115 -2.69 -13.28 -3.13
C TYR A 115 -2.80 -13.68 -4.60
N ASP A 116 -3.70 -13.09 -5.36
CA ASP A 116 -3.82 -13.34 -6.80
C ASP A 116 -2.51 -13.02 -7.54
N ARG A 117 -1.84 -11.92 -7.19
CA ARG A 117 -0.52 -11.58 -7.74
C ARG A 117 0.56 -12.57 -7.32
N GLN A 118 0.54 -13.08 -6.08
CA GLN A 118 1.51 -14.08 -5.60
C GLN A 118 1.32 -15.41 -6.33
N PHE A 119 0.09 -15.87 -6.51
CA PHE A 119 -0.20 -17.07 -7.28
C PHE A 119 0.23 -16.94 -8.73
N ALA A 120 -0.09 -15.84 -9.39
CA ALA A 120 0.35 -15.59 -10.76
C ALA A 120 1.89 -15.59 -10.92
N LYS A 121 2.62 -15.01 -9.96
CA LYS A 121 4.10 -15.08 -9.94
C LYS A 121 4.61 -16.51 -9.75
N ALA A 122 4.01 -17.29 -8.86
CA ALA A 122 4.38 -18.67 -8.62
C ALA A 122 4.15 -19.54 -9.86
N ASP A 123 3.02 -19.36 -10.55
CA ASP A 123 2.69 -20.09 -11.78
C ASP A 123 3.68 -19.76 -12.91
N LEU A 124 4.02 -18.48 -13.07
CA LEU A 124 5.03 -18.05 -14.04
C LEU A 124 6.41 -18.66 -13.73
N ALA A 125 6.84 -18.65 -12.47
CA ALA A 125 8.09 -19.26 -12.06
C ALA A 125 8.11 -20.78 -12.31
N ALA A 126 7.02 -21.46 -12.00
CA ALA A 126 6.88 -22.90 -12.28
C ALA A 126 6.89 -23.22 -13.78
N ALA A 127 6.24 -22.39 -14.60
CA ALA A 127 6.25 -22.51 -16.05
C ALA A 127 7.67 -22.31 -16.63
N GLN A 128 8.39 -21.31 -16.13
CA GLN A 128 9.78 -21.06 -16.53
C GLN A 128 10.72 -22.21 -16.14
N GLN A 129 10.56 -22.77 -14.94
CA GLN A 129 11.35 -23.95 -14.52
C GLN A 129 11.08 -25.17 -15.40
N LYS A 130 9.82 -25.43 -15.72
CA LYS A 130 9.43 -26.51 -16.64
C LYS A 130 9.99 -26.29 -18.04
N ALA A 131 9.95 -25.07 -18.55
CA ALA A 131 10.53 -24.72 -19.85
C ALA A 131 12.06 -24.90 -19.88
N LYS A 132 12.75 -24.48 -18.83
CA LYS A 132 14.21 -24.67 -18.68
C LYS A 132 14.57 -26.17 -18.64
N ALA A 133 13.89 -26.95 -17.81
CA ALA A 133 14.12 -28.40 -17.72
C ALA A 133 13.84 -29.13 -19.04
N LYS A 134 12.83 -28.68 -19.82
CA LYS A 134 12.56 -29.24 -21.14
C LYS A 134 13.64 -28.87 -22.15
N ALA A 135 14.12 -27.62 -22.13
CA ALA A 135 15.21 -27.15 -23.00
C ALA A 135 16.53 -27.90 -22.72
N GLU A 136 16.89 -28.11 -21.44
CA GLU A 136 18.05 -28.90 -21.05
C GLU A 136 17.98 -30.35 -21.57
N LYS A 137 16.83 -31.00 -21.47
CA LYS A 137 16.61 -32.36 -22.00
C LYS A 137 16.75 -32.43 -23.53
N LEU A 138 16.46 -31.34 -24.23
CA LEU A 138 16.58 -31.24 -25.70
C LEU A 138 17.92 -30.68 -26.17
N GLY A 139 18.86 -30.38 -25.24
CA GLY A 139 20.16 -29.80 -25.59
C GLY A 139 20.09 -28.37 -26.16
N ILE A 140 19.00 -27.66 -25.90
CA ILE A 140 18.77 -26.29 -26.38
C ILE A 140 19.09 -25.32 -25.26
N GLN A 141 19.96 -24.34 -25.50
CA GLN A 141 20.18 -23.26 -24.55
C GLN A 141 18.94 -22.36 -24.46
N PHE A 142 18.31 -22.31 -23.29
CA PHE A 142 17.22 -21.39 -23.02
C PHE A 142 17.78 -20.01 -22.73
N ILE A 143 17.60 -19.08 -23.67
CA ILE A 143 17.88 -17.67 -23.44
C ILE A 143 16.58 -17.02 -23.00
N PRO A 144 16.44 -16.57 -21.74
CA PRO A 144 15.26 -15.80 -21.33
C PRO A 144 15.20 -14.55 -22.21
N ALA A 145 14.02 -14.21 -22.70
CA ALA A 145 13.79 -12.95 -23.40
C ALA A 145 14.23 -11.81 -22.45
N GLY A 146 15.42 -11.29 -22.68
CA GLY A 146 16.02 -10.26 -21.85
C GLY A 146 15.18 -9.00 -21.91
N ASP A 147 15.11 -8.31 -20.81
CA ASP A 147 14.68 -6.94 -20.69
C ASP A 147 15.38 -6.15 -21.80
N GLY A 148 14.58 -5.68 -22.77
CA GLY A 148 15.08 -4.84 -23.85
C GLY A 148 15.69 -3.56 -23.27
N GLN A 149 16.96 -3.60 -22.97
CA GLN A 149 17.74 -2.38 -22.88
C GLN A 149 17.84 -1.83 -24.29
N SER A 150 16.96 -0.89 -24.60
CA SER A 150 17.17 0.04 -25.71
C SER A 150 18.38 0.90 -25.35
N ALA A 151 19.38 0.74 -26.13
CA ALA A 151 20.51 1.66 -26.21
C ALA A 151 20.03 3.09 -26.52
#